data_c07950f4dbdfd87e1cf7c65bfbe4afaf
#
_entry.id   c07950f4dbdfd87e1cf7c65bfbe4afaf
#
_cell.length_a   1.000
_cell.length_b   1.000
_cell.length_c   1.000
_cell.angle_alpha   90.00
_cell.angle_beta   90.00
_cell.angle_gamma   90.00
#
_symmetry.space_group_name_H-M   'P 1'
#
loop_
_entity.id
_entity.type
_entity.pdbx_description
1 polymer ?
#
loop_
_entity_poly.entity_id
_entity_poly.type
_entity_poly.pdbx_seq_one_letter_code
_entity_poly.pdbx_strand_id
1 'polypeptide(L)'
;MLVSAAAVVATLLAAELLLRLLPVSTATQAGYYVDRDVLTYPPRHEWTASTGWDLRNVQHLHANNFGFAASVDFESDAKAIALIGDSYVEASMLDEDVRPAVQLQAELGGTRKVYALGSPGTALLDYAQRIRFASQKLGTVDFVIWLEPGDARQALCGSGNVHSRCLDPRTLEPRVERWSDPSWLKRVARHSALAQYLFGQLKLDLRRVAAGMFRRNVPAEPAPRGAGDAPAGGSVVAREAAPRSRQVVDAVLDEFFRQVQPYRRGRMIFLVDGYRATPPARLSELDLERRYLIEALAARGVEVVDMQPAFVADATRSGLSLEVGPYDRHLNERGVRLAMQQAAAQWRR
;
A
#
# COMPACT_ATOMS: atom_id res chain seq x y z
N MET A 1 -37.51 26.53 -15.15
CA MET A 1 -37.08 25.21 -14.56
C MET A 1 -36.63 24.22 -15.62
N LEU A 2 -37.37 23.92 -16.69
CA LEU A 2 -36.94 22.98 -17.73
C LEU A 2 -35.64 23.37 -18.44
N VAL A 3 -35.47 24.67 -18.80
CA VAL A 3 -34.24 25.17 -19.44
C VAL A 3 -33.03 25.03 -18.51
N SER A 4 -33.19 25.31 -17.23
CA SER A 4 -32.11 25.18 -16.24
C SER A 4 -31.71 23.71 -16.05
N ALA A 5 -32.68 22.78 -16.01
CA ALA A 5 -32.42 21.36 -15.91
C ALA A 5 -31.71 20.82 -17.18
N ALA A 6 -32.14 21.25 -18.36
CA ALA A 6 -31.52 20.88 -19.63
C ALA A 6 -30.07 21.39 -19.71
N ALA A 7 -29.80 22.62 -19.26
CA ALA A 7 -28.44 23.19 -19.21
C ALA A 7 -27.53 22.38 -18.28
N VAL A 8 -28.01 21.98 -17.09
CA VAL A 8 -27.23 21.15 -16.16
C VAL A 8 -26.90 19.78 -16.79
N VAL A 9 -27.89 19.11 -17.40
CA VAL A 9 -27.66 17.83 -18.06
C VAL A 9 -26.65 17.96 -19.20
N ALA A 10 -26.78 18.99 -20.04
CA ALA A 10 -25.86 19.25 -21.14
C ALA A 10 -24.41 19.49 -20.62
N THR A 11 -24.26 20.25 -19.53
CA THR A 11 -22.97 20.49 -18.90
C THR A 11 -22.33 19.21 -18.35
N LEU A 12 -23.12 18.35 -17.68
CA LEU A 12 -22.61 17.06 -17.16
C LEU A 12 -22.21 16.12 -18.30
N LEU A 13 -22.97 16.06 -19.39
CA LEU A 13 -22.62 15.28 -20.57
C LEU A 13 -21.36 15.80 -21.25
N ALA A 14 -21.24 17.10 -21.40
CA ALA A 14 -20.02 17.71 -21.96
C ALA A 14 -18.78 17.42 -21.08
N ALA A 15 -18.93 17.52 -19.76
CA ALA A 15 -17.85 17.18 -18.80
C ALA A 15 -17.49 15.69 -18.89
N GLU A 16 -18.47 14.79 -18.95
CA GLU A 16 -18.23 13.35 -19.13
C GLU A 16 -17.45 13.07 -20.42
N LEU A 17 -17.86 13.67 -21.54
CA LEU A 17 -17.18 13.48 -22.83
C LEU A 17 -15.75 14.05 -22.81
N LEU A 18 -15.55 15.24 -22.22
CA LEU A 18 -14.23 15.82 -22.09
C LEU A 18 -13.31 14.94 -21.23
N LEU A 19 -13.79 14.49 -20.07
CA LEU A 19 -12.98 13.68 -19.15
C LEU A 19 -12.67 12.28 -19.72
N ARG A 20 -13.46 11.76 -20.66
CA ARG A 20 -13.13 10.51 -21.40
C ARG A 20 -11.95 10.69 -22.35
N LEU A 21 -11.61 11.91 -22.76
CA LEU A 21 -10.45 12.21 -23.61
C LEU A 21 -9.18 12.48 -22.77
N LEU A 22 -9.31 12.56 -21.46
CA LEU A 22 -8.21 12.83 -20.54
C LEU A 22 -7.85 11.52 -19.79
N PRO A 23 -6.59 11.39 -19.31
CA PRO A 23 -6.12 10.21 -18.60
C PRO A 23 -6.62 10.18 -17.14
N VAL A 24 -7.92 10.25 -16.96
CA VAL A 24 -8.57 10.11 -15.65
C VAL A 24 -8.35 8.70 -15.14
N SER A 25 -8.04 8.57 -13.84
CA SER A 25 -7.92 7.26 -13.21
C SER A 25 -9.21 6.46 -13.34
N THR A 26 -9.08 5.22 -13.84
CA THR A 26 -10.21 4.30 -14.00
C THR A 26 -10.31 3.33 -12.82
N ALA A 27 -11.43 2.64 -12.70
CA ALA A 27 -11.65 1.73 -11.58
C ALA A 27 -10.75 0.49 -11.68
N THR A 28 -10.00 0.22 -10.64
CA THR A 28 -9.13 -0.96 -10.52
C THR A 28 -9.91 -2.26 -10.38
N GLN A 29 -11.15 -2.20 -9.87
CA GLN A 29 -12.02 -3.36 -9.63
C GLN A 29 -11.41 -4.42 -8.70
N ALA A 30 -10.61 -4.01 -7.71
CA ALA A 30 -10.03 -4.95 -6.73
C ALA A 30 -11.10 -5.83 -6.07
N GLY A 31 -10.77 -7.12 -5.86
CA GLY A 31 -11.66 -8.14 -5.31
C GLY A 31 -10.97 -9.49 -5.14
N TYR A 32 -11.76 -10.55 -4.90
CA TYR A 32 -11.26 -11.91 -4.66
C TYR A 32 -11.51 -12.81 -5.89
N TYR A 33 -10.66 -12.69 -6.91
CA TYR A 33 -10.88 -13.36 -8.20
C TYR A 33 -10.20 -14.72 -8.30
N VAL A 34 -9.02 -14.85 -7.71
CA VAL A 34 -8.18 -16.05 -7.87
C VAL A 34 -8.01 -16.84 -6.57
N ASP A 35 -8.24 -16.19 -5.45
CA ASP A 35 -8.19 -16.79 -4.12
C ASP A 35 -9.14 -16.03 -3.17
N ARG A 36 -9.80 -16.76 -2.29
CA ARG A 36 -10.81 -16.17 -1.38
C ARG A 36 -10.25 -15.25 -0.30
N ASP A 37 -8.95 -15.35 -0.02
CA ASP A 37 -8.26 -14.60 1.04
C ASP A 37 -7.16 -13.68 0.48
N VAL A 38 -7.02 -13.59 -0.86
CA VAL A 38 -6.02 -12.74 -1.51
C VAL A 38 -6.72 -11.73 -2.41
N LEU A 39 -6.60 -10.45 -2.03
CA LEU A 39 -7.11 -9.35 -2.84
C LEU A 39 -6.24 -9.18 -4.09
N THR A 40 -6.90 -9.19 -5.26
CA THR A 40 -6.26 -8.96 -6.57
C THR A 40 -7.14 -8.09 -7.45
N TYR A 41 -6.70 -7.80 -8.65
CA TYR A 41 -7.54 -7.30 -9.74
C TYR A 41 -8.14 -8.46 -10.53
N PRO A 42 -9.18 -8.24 -11.38
CA PRO A 42 -9.57 -9.28 -12.32
C PRO A 42 -8.36 -9.68 -13.17
N PRO A 43 -8.09 -10.98 -13.39
CA PRO A 43 -7.03 -11.38 -14.32
C PRO A 43 -7.19 -10.71 -15.68
N ARG A 44 -6.09 -10.21 -16.23
CA ARG A 44 -6.04 -9.47 -17.51
C ARG A 44 -6.79 -8.13 -17.52
N HIS A 45 -7.14 -7.59 -16.35
CA HIS A 45 -7.75 -6.27 -16.26
C HIS A 45 -6.76 -5.16 -16.59
N GLU A 46 -7.25 -4.14 -17.31
CA GLU A 46 -6.48 -2.94 -17.65
C GLU A 46 -7.11 -1.73 -16.97
N TRP A 47 -6.28 -0.82 -16.48
CA TRP A 47 -6.74 0.44 -15.91
C TRP A 47 -5.72 1.54 -16.08
N THR A 48 -6.18 2.78 -15.99
CA THR A 48 -5.32 3.98 -15.97
C THR A 48 -5.25 4.50 -14.54
N ALA A 49 -4.07 4.91 -14.11
CA ALA A 49 -3.86 5.65 -12.88
C ALA A 49 -3.18 6.99 -13.19
N SER A 50 -3.62 8.05 -12.53
CA SER A 50 -2.97 9.35 -12.56
C SER A 50 -3.10 10.03 -11.19
N THR A 51 -2.29 11.05 -10.90
CA THR A 51 -2.26 11.70 -9.60
C THR A 51 -2.63 13.17 -9.68
N GLY A 52 -3.27 13.66 -8.63
CA GLY A 52 -3.66 15.07 -8.51
C GLY A 52 -4.81 15.50 -9.43
N TRP A 53 -5.26 16.74 -9.26
CA TRP A 53 -6.33 17.32 -10.06
C TRP A 53 -5.93 17.60 -11.51
N ASP A 54 -4.64 17.74 -11.75
CA ASP A 54 -3.99 18.05 -13.05
C ASP A 54 -3.51 16.77 -13.77
N LEU A 55 -3.95 15.58 -13.32
CA LEU A 55 -3.74 14.28 -13.98
C LEU A 55 -2.26 13.95 -14.26
N ARG A 56 -1.39 14.23 -13.30
CA ARG A 56 0.05 13.93 -13.42
C ARG A 56 0.34 12.45 -13.30
N ASN A 57 1.55 12.09 -13.70
CA ASN A 57 2.10 10.74 -13.54
C ASN A 57 1.14 9.67 -14.05
N VAL A 58 0.78 9.76 -15.32
CA VAL A 58 -0.16 8.84 -15.97
C VAL A 58 0.51 7.49 -16.16
N GLN A 59 -0.13 6.45 -15.64
CA GLN A 59 0.30 5.06 -15.78
C GLN A 59 -0.81 4.24 -16.44
N HIS A 60 -0.46 3.44 -17.42
CA HIS A 60 -1.34 2.42 -18.00
C HIS A 60 -0.96 1.06 -17.43
N LEU A 61 -1.84 0.49 -16.69
CA LEU A 61 -1.61 -0.67 -15.85
C LEU A 61 -2.41 -1.86 -16.36
N HIS A 62 -1.86 -3.04 -16.19
CA HIS A 62 -2.56 -4.27 -16.47
C HIS A 62 -2.27 -5.32 -15.40
N ALA A 63 -3.21 -6.21 -15.19
CA ALA A 63 -3.08 -7.34 -14.30
C ALA A 63 -2.68 -8.59 -15.08
N ASN A 64 -1.78 -9.37 -14.51
CA ASN A 64 -1.33 -10.64 -15.08
C ASN A 64 -2.40 -11.76 -14.95
N ASN A 65 -2.00 -13.00 -15.24
CA ASN A 65 -2.87 -14.18 -15.13
C ASN A 65 -3.44 -14.46 -13.74
N PHE A 66 -2.84 -13.91 -12.68
CA PHE A 66 -3.33 -14.03 -11.30
C PHE A 66 -3.91 -12.72 -10.74
N GLY A 67 -4.02 -11.67 -11.57
CA GLY A 67 -4.61 -10.41 -11.13
C GLY A 67 -3.67 -9.52 -10.31
N PHE A 68 -2.36 -9.71 -10.36
CA PHE A 68 -1.38 -8.77 -9.81
C PHE A 68 -0.93 -7.78 -10.90
N ALA A 69 -0.62 -6.55 -10.52
CA ALA A 69 -0.20 -5.50 -11.44
C ALA A 69 1.23 -5.79 -11.98
N ALA A 70 1.29 -6.59 -13.03
CA ALA A 70 2.52 -6.99 -13.70
C ALA A 70 2.23 -7.39 -15.16
N SER A 71 3.16 -7.08 -16.08
CA SER A 71 3.10 -7.52 -17.50
C SER A 71 3.43 -8.99 -17.65
N VAL A 72 4.25 -9.51 -16.74
CA VAL A 72 4.72 -10.89 -16.80
C VAL A 72 3.73 -11.82 -16.10
N ASP A 73 3.37 -12.90 -16.78
CA ASP A 73 2.60 -13.98 -16.18
C ASP A 73 3.42 -14.72 -15.13
N PHE A 74 2.78 -15.06 -14.03
CA PHE A 74 3.39 -15.88 -13.02
C PHE A 74 3.21 -17.35 -13.39
N GLU A 75 4.29 -18.09 -13.27
CA GLU A 75 4.38 -19.53 -13.49
C GLU A 75 4.82 -20.23 -12.22
N SER A 76 4.58 -21.54 -12.13
CA SER A 76 5.12 -22.32 -11.03
C SER A 76 6.64 -22.43 -11.16
N ASP A 77 7.35 -21.83 -10.20
CA ASP A 77 8.81 -21.78 -10.16
C ASP A 77 9.30 -21.75 -8.70
N ALA A 78 9.81 -22.87 -8.22
CA ALA A 78 10.34 -22.98 -6.86
C ALA A 78 11.62 -22.12 -6.63
N LYS A 79 12.28 -21.67 -7.70
CA LYS A 79 13.45 -20.79 -7.62
C LYS A 79 13.08 -19.32 -7.66
N ALA A 80 11.84 -18.97 -8.01
CA ALA A 80 11.39 -17.59 -8.00
C ALA A 80 11.36 -17.04 -6.57
N ILE A 81 11.53 -15.73 -6.45
CA ILE A 81 11.35 -14.99 -5.20
C ILE A 81 9.99 -14.30 -5.25
N ALA A 82 9.15 -14.47 -4.23
CA ALA A 82 7.95 -13.68 -4.08
C ALA A 82 8.26 -12.40 -3.28
N LEU A 83 8.14 -11.25 -3.94
CA LEU A 83 8.22 -9.93 -3.31
C LEU A 83 6.80 -9.55 -2.87
N ILE A 84 6.58 -9.44 -1.56
CA ILE A 84 5.26 -9.30 -0.95
C ILE A 84 5.17 -7.98 -0.18
N GLY A 85 4.06 -7.28 -0.33
CA GLY A 85 3.77 -6.01 0.35
C GLY A 85 2.47 -5.39 -0.15
N ASP A 86 2.32 -4.11 0.07
CA ASP A 86 1.16 -3.32 -0.33
C ASP A 86 1.39 -2.51 -1.62
N SER A 87 1.05 -1.23 -1.61
CA SER A 87 1.28 -0.29 -2.71
C SER A 87 2.76 -0.03 -3.00
N TYR A 88 3.65 -0.24 -2.03
CA TYR A 88 5.10 -0.13 -2.24
C TYR A 88 5.66 -1.25 -3.11
N VAL A 89 5.07 -2.44 -3.05
CA VAL A 89 5.45 -3.57 -3.91
C VAL A 89 4.74 -3.52 -5.26
N GLU A 90 3.47 -3.11 -5.28
CA GLU A 90 2.75 -2.91 -6.55
C GLU A 90 3.37 -1.79 -7.37
N ALA A 91 3.71 -0.68 -6.71
CA ALA A 91 4.33 0.52 -7.29
C ALA A 91 3.66 0.99 -8.58
N SER A 92 2.32 1.07 -8.57
CA SER A 92 1.50 1.49 -9.73
C SER A 92 1.74 2.92 -10.18
N MET A 93 2.47 3.71 -9.39
CA MET A 93 2.90 5.07 -9.71
C MET A 93 4.21 5.13 -10.53
N LEU A 94 4.83 3.99 -10.81
CA LEU A 94 6.08 3.88 -11.56
C LEU A 94 5.87 3.13 -12.87
N ASP A 95 6.70 3.47 -13.86
CA ASP A 95 6.81 2.69 -15.07
C ASP A 95 7.22 1.26 -14.74
N GLU A 96 6.70 0.29 -15.48
CA GLU A 96 6.81 -1.11 -15.10
C GLU A 96 8.25 -1.63 -15.00
N ASP A 97 9.11 -1.17 -15.91
CA ASP A 97 10.53 -1.55 -15.98
C ASP A 97 11.38 -1.09 -14.78
N VAL A 98 10.86 -0.14 -13.99
CA VAL A 98 11.53 0.37 -12.77
C VAL A 98 10.79 0.01 -11.48
N ARG A 99 9.78 -0.86 -11.54
CA ARG A 99 9.09 -1.35 -10.34
C ARG A 99 9.94 -2.30 -9.50
N PRO A 100 9.60 -2.48 -8.21
CA PRO A 100 10.43 -3.24 -7.26
C PRO A 100 10.83 -4.64 -7.73
N ALA A 101 9.91 -5.42 -8.29
CA ALA A 101 10.24 -6.78 -8.73
C ALA A 101 11.26 -6.81 -9.87
N VAL A 102 11.10 -5.91 -10.85
CA VAL A 102 12.04 -5.80 -11.98
C VAL A 102 13.42 -5.36 -11.49
N GLN A 103 13.46 -4.35 -10.63
CA GLN A 103 14.72 -3.87 -10.06
C GLN A 103 15.41 -4.94 -9.19
N LEU A 104 14.66 -5.66 -8.33
CA LEU A 104 15.23 -6.73 -7.53
C LEU A 104 15.79 -7.86 -8.40
N GLN A 105 15.06 -8.24 -9.45
CA GLN A 105 15.53 -9.24 -10.42
C GLN A 105 16.83 -8.80 -11.09
N ALA A 106 16.92 -7.55 -11.51
CA ALA A 106 18.13 -6.97 -12.12
C ALA A 106 19.30 -6.95 -11.13
N GLU A 107 19.07 -6.50 -9.89
CA GLU A 107 20.09 -6.47 -8.82
C GLU A 107 20.58 -7.89 -8.45
N LEU A 108 19.77 -8.92 -8.64
CA LEU A 108 20.16 -10.33 -8.48
C LEU A 108 20.83 -10.91 -9.75
N GLY A 109 21.15 -10.08 -10.73
CA GLY A 109 21.82 -10.49 -11.96
C GLY A 109 20.92 -11.27 -12.93
N GLY A 110 19.60 -11.14 -12.81
CA GLY A 110 18.64 -11.82 -13.68
C GLY A 110 18.57 -13.35 -13.50
N THR A 111 19.26 -13.90 -12.52
CA THR A 111 19.38 -15.35 -12.33
C THR A 111 18.13 -16.01 -11.74
N ARG A 112 17.25 -15.22 -11.16
CA ARG A 112 16.00 -15.67 -10.53
C ARG A 112 14.85 -14.75 -10.93
N LYS A 113 13.69 -15.32 -11.21
CA LYS A 113 12.46 -14.55 -11.40
C LYS A 113 12.02 -13.91 -10.07
N VAL A 114 11.51 -12.71 -10.12
CA VAL A 114 10.91 -12.04 -8.96
C VAL A 114 9.45 -11.72 -9.27
N TYR A 115 8.54 -12.21 -8.47
CA TYR A 115 7.09 -12.01 -8.62
C TYR A 115 6.59 -11.00 -7.60
N ALA A 116 6.01 -9.89 -8.08
CA ALA A 116 5.42 -8.87 -7.23
C ALA A 116 4.00 -9.26 -6.80
N LEU A 117 3.82 -9.67 -5.56
CA LEU A 117 2.51 -9.92 -4.96
C LEU A 117 2.12 -8.73 -4.07
N GLY A 118 1.95 -7.56 -4.68
CA GLY A 118 1.53 -6.32 -4.04
C GLY A 118 0.06 -6.01 -4.30
N SER A 119 -0.61 -5.35 -3.36
CA SER A 119 -1.91 -4.71 -3.56
C SER A 119 -2.09 -3.56 -2.57
N PRO A 120 -2.55 -2.38 -3.01
CA PRO A 120 -2.67 -1.21 -2.17
C PRO A 120 -3.62 -1.43 -0.98
N GLY A 121 -3.28 -0.81 0.14
CA GLY A 121 -4.12 -0.81 1.33
C GLY A 121 -4.29 -2.18 1.98
N THR A 122 -3.30 -3.05 1.88
CA THR A 122 -3.25 -4.34 2.58
C THR A 122 -2.22 -4.30 3.70
N ALA A 123 -2.32 -5.20 4.67
CA ALA A 123 -1.54 -5.21 5.89
C ALA A 123 -0.84 -6.56 6.14
N LEU A 124 -0.07 -6.65 7.21
CA LEU A 124 0.83 -7.78 7.47
C LEU A 124 0.14 -9.15 7.45
N LEU A 125 -1.09 -9.28 7.94
CA LEU A 125 -1.81 -10.55 7.92
C LEU A 125 -2.35 -10.93 6.52
N ASP A 126 -2.58 -9.93 5.64
CA ASP A 126 -2.86 -10.19 4.23
C ASP A 126 -1.60 -10.68 3.50
N TYR A 127 -0.40 -10.21 3.91
CA TYR A 127 0.87 -10.72 3.38
C TYR A 127 1.07 -12.20 3.71
N ALA A 128 0.63 -12.66 4.89
CA ALA A 128 0.64 -14.08 5.23
C ALA A 128 -0.20 -14.92 4.25
N GLN A 129 -1.36 -14.39 3.80
CA GLN A 129 -2.19 -15.07 2.80
C GLN A 129 -1.52 -15.10 1.42
N ARG A 130 -0.75 -14.07 1.06
CA ARG A 130 0.04 -14.06 -0.19
C ARG A 130 1.20 -15.02 -0.15
N ILE A 131 1.86 -15.19 1.01
CA ILE A 131 2.89 -16.23 1.21
C ILE A 131 2.27 -17.62 0.99
N ARG A 132 1.11 -17.88 1.60
CA ARG A 132 0.35 -19.12 1.37
C ARG A 132 0.05 -19.32 -0.11
N PHE A 133 -0.50 -18.30 -0.76
CA PHE A 133 -0.84 -18.32 -2.19
C PHE A 133 0.40 -18.59 -3.06
N ALA A 134 1.48 -17.85 -2.87
CA ALA A 134 2.73 -18.02 -3.62
C ALA A 134 3.29 -19.44 -3.46
N SER A 135 3.30 -19.98 -2.23
CA SER A 135 3.77 -21.34 -1.99
C SER A 135 2.88 -22.39 -2.64
N GLN A 136 1.56 -22.23 -2.58
CA GLN A 136 0.61 -23.24 -3.08
C GLN A 136 0.40 -23.18 -4.60
N LYS A 137 0.39 -21.98 -5.17
CA LYS A 137 0.08 -21.76 -6.60
C LYS A 137 1.32 -21.63 -7.47
N LEU A 138 2.39 -21.06 -6.93
CA LEU A 138 3.61 -20.78 -7.67
C LEU A 138 4.79 -21.69 -7.25
N GLY A 139 4.61 -22.47 -6.18
CA GLY A 139 5.68 -23.32 -5.65
C GLY A 139 6.83 -22.55 -4.98
N THR A 140 6.69 -21.23 -4.83
CA THR A 140 7.73 -20.35 -4.30
C THR A 140 7.99 -20.65 -2.82
N VAL A 141 9.26 -20.70 -2.45
CA VAL A 141 9.72 -20.96 -1.08
C VAL A 141 10.47 -19.78 -0.45
N ASP A 142 10.89 -18.85 -1.27
CA ASP A 142 11.71 -17.70 -0.92
C ASP A 142 10.92 -16.41 -1.00
N PHE A 143 11.01 -15.58 0.04
CA PHE A 143 10.17 -14.40 0.24
C PHE A 143 10.99 -13.17 0.60
N VAL A 144 10.68 -12.05 -0.02
CA VAL A 144 11.07 -10.71 0.42
C VAL A 144 9.79 -9.97 0.78
N ILE A 145 9.67 -9.51 2.02
CA ILE A 145 8.45 -8.89 2.54
C ILE A 145 8.78 -7.43 2.84
N TRP A 146 8.13 -6.52 2.14
CA TRP A 146 8.30 -5.10 2.36
C TRP A 146 7.22 -4.57 3.29
N LEU A 147 7.65 -4.03 4.43
CA LEU A 147 6.77 -3.50 5.48
C LEU A 147 6.85 -1.98 5.53
N GLU A 148 5.68 -1.36 5.63
CA GLU A 148 5.56 0.01 6.10
C GLU A 148 5.58 0.10 7.63
N PRO A 149 5.93 1.26 8.20
CA PRO A 149 5.97 1.44 9.65
C PRO A 149 4.66 1.10 10.38
N GLY A 150 3.52 1.24 9.69
CA GLY A 150 2.17 1.03 10.26
C GLY A 150 1.57 -0.36 10.05
N ASP A 151 2.21 -1.26 9.31
CA ASP A 151 1.61 -2.53 8.86
C ASP A 151 1.13 -3.45 9.97
N ALA A 152 1.80 -3.43 11.13
CA ALA A 152 1.32 -4.19 12.28
C ALA A 152 0.00 -3.63 12.81
N ARG A 153 -0.11 -2.31 12.99
CA ARG A 153 -1.34 -1.64 13.46
C ARG A 153 -2.45 -1.74 12.43
N GLN A 154 -2.11 -1.65 11.15
CA GLN A 154 -3.06 -1.75 10.05
C GLN A 154 -3.67 -3.16 9.92
N ALA A 155 -3.04 -4.19 10.50
CA ALA A 155 -3.57 -5.55 10.55
C ALA A 155 -4.71 -5.74 11.60
N LEU A 156 -5.11 -4.69 12.31
CA LEU A 156 -6.27 -4.73 13.20
C LEU A 156 -7.58 -4.58 12.41
N CYS A 157 -8.60 -5.33 12.80
CA CYS A 157 -9.93 -5.24 12.21
C CYS A 157 -10.49 -3.82 12.31
N GLY A 158 -11.13 -3.35 11.23
CA GLY A 158 -11.68 -1.99 11.15
C GLY A 158 -10.65 -0.91 10.81
N SER A 159 -9.39 -1.24 10.55
CA SER A 159 -8.36 -0.28 10.12
C SER A 159 -8.64 0.30 8.72
N GLY A 160 -9.40 -0.41 7.89
CA GLY A 160 -9.60 -0.09 6.48
C GLY A 160 -8.51 -0.67 5.55
N ASN A 161 -7.47 -1.28 6.12
CA ASN A 161 -6.34 -1.91 5.41
C ASN A 161 -6.37 -3.44 5.49
N VAL A 162 -7.49 -4.02 5.89
CA VAL A 162 -7.65 -5.47 6.02
C VAL A 162 -8.51 -6.00 4.91
N HIS A 163 -8.07 -7.09 4.30
CA HIS A 163 -8.79 -7.74 3.21
C HIS A 163 -8.92 -9.25 3.39
N SER A 164 -8.49 -9.80 4.52
CA SER A 164 -8.74 -11.19 4.85
C SER A 164 -8.72 -11.44 6.36
N ARG A 165 -7.56 -11.67 6.94
CA ARG A 165 -7.39 -11.93 8.36
C ARG A 165 -6.94 -10.68 9.11
N CYS A 166 -7.50 -10.49 10.30
CA CYS A 166 -7.16 -9.38 11.17
C CYS A 166 -7.19 -9.81 12.63
N LEU A 167 -6.69 -8.98 13.52
CA LEU A 167 -6.91 -9.14 14.95
C LEU A 167 -7.93 -8.15 15.47
N ASP A 168 -8.80 -8.60 16.36
CA ASP A 168 -9.71 -7.72 17.08
C ASP A 168 -8.92 -6.63 17.82
N PRO A 169 -9.24 -5.34 17.67
CA PRO A 169 -8.44 -4.27 18.27
C PRO A 169 -8.45 -4.24 19.80
N ARG A 170 -9.39 -4.95 20.45
CA ARG A 170 -9.49 -5.01 21.92
C ARG A 170 -8.89 -6.28 22.49
N THR A 171 -9.28 -7.45 21.95
CA THR A 171 -8.89 -8.76 22.47
C THR A 171 -7.63 -9.31 21.82
N LEU A 172 -7.24 -8.81 20.65
CA LEU A 172 -6.17 -9.30 19.79
C LEU A 172 -6.39 -10.75 19.30
N GLU A 173 -7.63 -11.21 19.34
CA GLU A 173 -8.00 -12.52 18.79
C GLU A 173 -8.16 -12.47 17.28
N PRO A 174 -7.78 -13.54 16.55
CA PRO A 174 -7.91 -13.61 15.11
C PRO A 174 -9.37 -13.54 14.65
N ARG A 175 -9.63 -12.72 13.65
CA ARG A 175 -10.92 -12.57 12.95
C ARG A 175 -10.72 -12.56 11.43
N VAL A 176 -11.83 -12.53 10.70
CA VAL A 176 -11.86 -12.40 9.24
C VAL A 176 -12.68 -11.18 8.89
N GLU A 177 -12.09 -10.28 8.14
CA GLU A 177 -12.74 -9.11 7.55
C GLU A 177 -12.48 -9.12 6.05
N ARG A 178 -13.55 -9.10 5.24
CA ARG A 178 -13.45 -9.07 3.79
C ARG A 178 -14.23 -7.90 3.22
N TRP A 179 -13.73 -7.39 2.11
CA TRP A 179 -14.51 -6.43 1.35
C TRP A 179 -15.83 -7.04 0.90
N SER A 180 -16.89 -6.25 1.09
CA SER A 180 -18.17 -6.56 0.49
C SER A 180 -18.19 -6.15 -0.98
N ASP A 181 -18.99 -6.85 -1.76
CA ASP A 181 -19.22 -6.47 -3.15
C ASP A 181 -19.70 -5.03 -3.28
N PRO A 182 -19.24 -4.30 -4.30
CA PRO A 182 -19.66 -2.92 -4.50
C PRO A 182 -21.16 -2.84 -4.79
N SER A 183 -21.83 -1.84 -4.18
CA SER A 183 -23.24 -1.56 -4.47
C SER A 183 -23.46 -1.33 -5.97
N TRP A 184 -24.71 -1.52 -6.44
CA TRP A 184 -25.06 -1.30 -7.83
C TRP A 184 -24.69 0.13 -8.31
N LEU A 185 -24.89 1.14 -7.46
CA LEU A 185 -24.55 2.53 -7.76
C LEU A 185 -23.02 2.69 -7.97
N LYS A 186 -22.21 2.07 -7.12
CA LYS A 186 -20.75 2.07 -7.27
C LYS A 186 -20.31 1.35 -8.54
N ARG A 187 -21.04 0.29 -8.93
CA ARG A 187 -20.78 -0.41 -10.21
C ARG A 187 -21.07 0.48 -11.42
N VAL A 188 -22.18 1.21 -11.41
CA VAL A 188 -22.51 2.17 -12.49
C VAL A 188 -21.50 3.33 -12.53
N ALA A 189 -21.18 3.91 -11.37
CA ALA A 189 -20.22 5.02 -11.27
C ALA A 189 -18.82 4.66 -11.80
N ARG A 190 -18.43 3.40 -11.79
CA ARG A 190 -17.14 2.92 -12.36
C ARG A 190 -17.04 3.12 -13.88
N HIS A 191 -18.15 3.31 -14.58
CA HIS A 191 -18.20 3.52 -16.04
C HIS A 191 -18.28 5.00 -16.43
N SER A 192 -18.39 5.92 -15.46
CA SER A 192 -18.42 7.37 -15.70
C SER A 192 -17.07 8.00 -15.41
N ALA A 193 -16.46 8.61 -16.42
CA ALA A 193 -15.19 9.36 -16.26
C ALA A 193 -15.35 10.52 -15.30
N LEU A 194 -16.49 11.22 -15.34
CA LEU A 194 -16.80 12.30 -14.40
C LEU A 194 -16.89 11.78 -12.95
N ALA A 195 -17.56 10.65 -12.73
CA ALA A 195 -17.63 10.06 -11.40
C ALA A 195 -16.25 9.59 -10.90
N GLN A 196 -15.44 8.98 -11.76
CA GLN A 196 -14.06 8.59 -11.43
C GLN A 196 -13.19 9.80 -11.09
N TYR A 197 -13.29 10.88 -11.86
CA TYR A 197 -12.55 12.11 -11.57
C TYR A 197 -12.97 12.72 -10.23
N LEU A 198 -14.27 12.90 -9.99
CA LEU A 198 -14.76 13.55 -8.78
C LEU A 198 -14.51 12.72 -7.51
N PHE A 199 -14.80 11.41 -7.55
CA PHE A 199 -14.79 10.55 -6.35
C PHE A 199 -13.54 9.69 -6.23
N GLY A 200 -12.97 9.24 -7.33
CA GLY A 200 -11.75 8.45 -7.35
C GLY A 200 -10.51 9.34 -7.23
N GLN A 201 -10.39 10.34 -8.10
CA GLN A 201 -9.20 11.19 -8.21
C GLN A 201 -9.20 12.36 -7.23
N LEU A 202 -10.26 13.19 -7.23
CA LEU A 202 -10.35 14.33 -6.32
C LEU A 202 -10.79 13.93 -4.90
N LYS A 203 -11.24 12.70 -4.69
CA LYS A 203 -11.74 12.16 -3.41
C LYS A 203 -12.78 13.05 -2.75
N LEU A 204 -13.69 13.64 -3.56
CA LEU A 204 -14.74 14.53 -3.05
C LEU A 204 -15.69 13.75 -2.14
N ASP A 205 -15.82 14.23 -0.92
CA ASP A 205 -16.80 13.71 0.06
C ASP A 205 -18.11 14.51 -0.08
N LEU A 206 -19.09 13.92 -0.77
CA LEU A 206 -20.41 14.54 -0.96
C LEU A 206 -21.10 14.90 0.35
N ARG A 207 -20.85 14.16 1.43
CA ARG A 207 -21.44 14.46 2.74
C ARG A 207 -20.87 15.75 3.30
N ARG A 208 -19.57 15.97 3.15
CA ARG A 208 -18.92 17.24 3.54
C ARG A 208 -19.37 18.40 2.67
N VAL A 209 -19.48 18.19 1.36
CA VAL A 209 -19.98 19.21 0.42
C VAL A 209 -21.43 19.58 0.76
N ALA A 210 -22.31 18.59 0.95
CA ALA A 210 -23.70 18.82 1.35
C ALA A 210 -23.80 19.51 2.72
N ALA A 211 -23.05 19.04 3.72
CA ALA A 211 -23.00 19.66 5.03
C ALA A 211 -22.52 21.13 4.97
N GLY A 212 -21.55 21.43 4.09
CA GLY A 212 -21.08 22.81 3.84
C GLY A 212 -22.13 23.71 3.20
N MET A 213 -22.94 23.19 2.28
CA MET A 213 -24.04 23.97 1.65
C MET A 213 -25.19 24.28 2.61
N PHE A 214 -25.45 23.41 3.58
CA PHE A 214 -26.52 23.60 4.59
C PHE A 214 -26.04 24.32 5.87
N ARG A 215 -24.73 24.45 6.10
CA ARG A 215 -24.16 25.23 7.21
C ARG A 215 -23.90 26.67 6.77
N ARG A 216 -24.95 27.46 6.62
CA ARG A 216 -24.82 28.93 6.68
C ARG A 216 -24.57 29.30 8.15
N ASN A 217 -23.38 29.89 8.43
CA ASN A 217 -23.02 30.54 9.69
C ASN A 217 -22.73 29.68 10.94
N VAL A 218 -21.81 28.71 10.83
CA VAL A 218 -21.05 28.27 12.00
C VAL A 218 -19.57 28.57 11.70
N PRO A 219 -18.80 29.20 12.62
CA PRO A 219 -17.38 29.42 12.43
C PRO A 219 -16.71 28.07 12.10
N ALA A 220 -15.83 28.08 11.13
CA ALA A 220 -15.11 26.87 10.71
C ALA A 220 -14.34 26.34 11.91
N GLU A 221 -14.77 25.19 12.42
CA GLU A 221 -13.93 24.36 13.28
C GLU A 221 -12.73 23.94 12.40
N PRO A 222 -11.49 24.12 12.86
CA PRO A 222 -10.33 23.78 12.06
C PRO A 222 -10.44 22.32 11.65
N ALA A 223 -10.21 22.05 10.36
CA ALA A 223 -10.16 20.70 9.82
C ALA A 223 -9.33 19.81 10.76
N PRO A 224 -9.72 18.55 11.00
CA PRO A 224 -8.86 17.64 11.74
C PRO A 224 -7.54 17.58 10.97
N ARG A 225 -6.53 18.24 11.51
CA ARG A 225 -5.16 18.09 11.07
C ARG A 225 -4.85 16.60 11.19
N GLY A 226 -4.28 16.04 10.13
CA GLY A 226 -3.81 14.67 10.15
C GLY A 226 -3.06 14.41 11.44
N ALA A 227 -3.18 13.22 11.98
CA ALA A 227 -2.73 12.77 13.30
C ALA A 227 -1.35 13.33 13.66
N GLY A 228 -1.33 14.40 14.44
CA GLY A 228 -0.11 15.08 14.82
C GLY A 228 -0.40 16.40 15.47
N ASP A 229 -1.12 16.42 16.62
CA ASP A 229 -0.98 17.43 17.67
C ASP A 229 -1.84 17.00 18.87
N ALA A 230 -1.26 16.16 19.71
CA ALA A 230 -1.70 16.04 21.08
C ALA A 230 -1.18 17.26 21.86
N PRO A 231 -1.91 17.78 22.88
CA PRO A 231 -1.57 18.97 23.60
C PRO A 231 -0.22 18.84 24.31
N ALA A 232 0.57 19.90 24.23
CA ALA A 232 1.85 20.04 24.92
C ALA A 232 1.64 20.13 26.45
N GLY A 233 1.55 19.00 27.08
CA GLY A 233 1.82 18.83 28.52
C GLY A 233 3.24 18.27 28.64
N GLY A 234 4.10 18.92 29.43
CA GLY A 234 5.50 18.57 29.59
C GLY A 234 5.71 17.08 29.84
N SER A 235 6.28 16.37 28.86
CA SER A 235 6.46 14.94 28.92
C SER A 235 7.89 14.57 28.61
N VAL A 236 8.43 13.73 29.45
CA VAL A 236 9.57 12.85 29.22
C VAL A 236 9.49 12.39 27.75
N VAL A 237 10.56 12.68 26.97
CA VAL A 237 10.65 12.21 25.57
C VAL A 237 10.57 10.69 25.62
N ALA A 238 9.45 10.12 25.15
CA ALA A 238 9.29 8.68 25.10
C ALA A 238 10.42 8.09 24.23
N ARG A 239 11.13 7.14 24.79
CA ARG A 239 12.22 6.44 24.10
C ARG A 239 11.77 5.09 23.52
N GLU A 240 10.62 4.62 23.94
CA GLU A 240 10.05 3.33 23.57
C GLU A 240 8.58 3.46 23.18
N ALA A 241 8.10 2.54 22.35
CA ALA A 241 6.70 2.44 21.99
C ALA A 241 5.82 2.15 23.23
N ALA A 242 4.60 2.68 23.22
CA ALA A 242 3.62 2.44 24.29
C ALA A 242 3.38 0.93 24.50
N PRO A 243 3.09 0.49 25.74
CA PRO A 243 2.87 -0.94 26.01
C PRO A 243 1.81 -1.57 25.10
N ARG A 244 0.75 -0.84 24.76
CA ARG A 244 -0.31 -1.33 23.87
C ARG A 244 0.19 -1.50 22.44
N SER A 245 0.99 -0.58 21.90
CA SER A 245 1.59 -0.70 20.56
C SER A 245 2.49 -1.93 20.49
N ARG A 246 3.31 -2.16 21.51
CA ARG A 246 4.14 -3.38 21.59
C ARG A 246 3.31 -4.65 21.61
N GLN A 247 2.25 -4.70 22.42
CA GLN A 247 1.32 -5.84 22.44
C GLN A 247 0.69 -6.12 21.07
N VAL A 248 0.30 -5.06 20.35
CA VAL A 248 -0.25 -5.20 19.00
C VAL A 248 0.78 -5.76 18.05
N VAL A 249 1.99 -5.22 18.03
CA VAL A 249 3.09 -5.71 17.18
C VAL A 249 3.36 -7.19 17.46
N ASP A 250 3.52 -7.57 18.73
CA ASP A 250 3.78 -8.95 19.10
C ASP A 250 2.65 -9.89 18.68
N ALA A 251 1.41 -9.55 18.99
CA ALA A 251 0.26 -10.38 18.65
C ALA A 251 0.10 -10.55 17.12
N VAL A 252 0.32 -9.47 16.34
CA VAL A 252 0.25 -9.54 14.88
C VAL A 252 1.39 -10.37 14.31
N LEU A 253 2.61 -10.22 14.82
CA LEU A 253 3.75 -11.04 14.40
C LEU A 253 3.56 -12.51 14.77
N ASP A 254 3.08 -12.81 15.96
CA ASP A 254 2.82 -14.19 16.40
C ASP A 254 1.78 -14.85 15.50
N GLU A 255 0.69 -14.15 15.19
CA GLU A 255 -0.33 -14.65 14.27
C GLU A 255 0.20 -14.79 12.84
N PHE A 256 0.99 -13.81 12.35
CA PHE A 256 1.65 -13.89 11.06
C PHE A 256 2.54 -15.14 10.97
N PHE A 257 3.45 -15.33 11.91
CA PHE A 257 4.36 -16.47 11.90
C PHE A 257 3.63 -17.81 12.09
N ARG A 258 2.54 -17.84 12.86
CA ARG A 258 1.68 -19.02 12.98
C ARG A 258 1.05 -19.38 11.62
N GLN A 259 0.58 -18.39 10.85
CA GLN A 259 -0.04 -18.60 9.53
C GLN A 259 0.98 -19.04 8.47
N VAL A 260 2.18 -18.48 8.47
CA VAL A 260 3.20 -18.75 7.45
C VAL A 260 4.10 -19.94 7.78
N GLN A 261 4.06 -20.46 8.99
CA GLN A 261 4.91 -21.56 9.46
C GLN A 261 4.93 -22.77 8.52
N PRO A 262 3.81 -23.23 7.92
CA PRO A 262 3.82 -24.36 7.00
C PRO A 262 4.54 -24.07 5.66
N TYR A 263 4.77 -22.80 5.35
CA TYR A 263 5.32 -22.33 4.08
C TYR A 263 6.77 -21.81 4.21
N ARG A 264 7.31 -21.74 5.42
CA ARG A 264 8.71 -21.35 5.69
C ARG A 264 9.68 -22.48 5.34
N ARG A 265 9.94 -22.67 4.05
CA ARG A 265 10.85 -23.71 3.55
C ARG A 265 12.16 -23.14 3.01
N GLY A 266 12.21 -21.86 2.70
CA GLY A 266 13.33 -21.11 2.18
C GLY A 266 13.63 -19.87 3.00
N ARG A 267 14.27 -18.88 2.35
CA ARG A 267 14.61 -17.62 3.00
C ARG A 267 13.40 -16.69 3.11
N MET A 268 13.39 -15.91 4.18
CA MET A 268 12.38 -14.88 4.43
C MET A 268 13.09 -13.63 4.93
N ILE A 269 13.13 -12.60 4.09
CA ILE A 269 13.79 -11.32 4.38
C ILE A 269 12.70 -10.25 4.53
N PHE A 270 12.75 -9.49 5.62
CA PHE A 270 11.88 -8.34 5.84
C PHE A 270 12.64 -7.05 5.54
N LEU A 271 12.10 -6.22 4.62
CA LEU A 271 12.53 -4.84 4.45
C LEU A 271 11.57 -3.96 5.23
N VAL A 272 12.06 -3.17 6.15
CA VAL A 272 11.25 -2.22 6.92
C VAL A 272 11.54 -0.81 6.43
N ASP A 273 10.51 -0.19 5.86
CA ASP A 273 10.58 1.18 5.35
C ASP A 273 10.89 2.21 6.45
N GLY A 274 11.30 3.42 6.06
CA GLY A 274 11.69 4.46 6.99
C GLY A 274 11.60 5.86 6.40
N TYR A 275 12.10 6.86 7.12
CA TYR A 275 12.16 8.22 6.62
C TYR A 275 13.04 8.33 5.37
N ARG A 276 12.60 9.17 4.41
CA ARG A 276 13.34 9.50 3.19
C ARG A 276 14.44 10.57 3.42
N ALA A 277 14.56 11.05 4.64
CA ALA A 277 15.51 12.07 5.08
C ALA A 277 15.89 11.82 6.54
N THR A 278 16.65 12.75 7.14
CA THR A 278 16.97 12.69 8.56
C THR A 278 15.70 12.66 9.42
N PRO A 279 15.58 11.68 10.33
CA PRO A 279 14.44 11.61 11.22
C PRO A 279 14.30 12.87 12.08
N PRO A 280 13.07 13.24 12.48
CA PRO A 280 12.86 14.37 13.38
C PRO A 280 13.52 14.12 14.74
N ALA A 281 13.93 15.18 15.43
CA ALA A 281 14.52 15.10 16.76
C ALA A 281 13.60 14.45 17.79
N ARG A 282 12.29 14.63 17.63
CA ARG A 282 11.25 13.97 18.44
C ARG A 282 10.53 12.92 17.59
N LEU A 283 10.63 11.68 17.98
CA LEU A 283 9.97 10.55 17.32
C LEU A 283 8.49 10.51 17.67
N SER A 284 7.66 10.17 16.69
CA SER A 284 6.25 9.86 16.89
C SER A 284 6.07 8.46 17.48
N GLU A 285 4.85 8.13 17.93
CA GLU A 285 4.53 6.78 18.38
C GLU A 285 4.72 5.75 17.25
N LEU A 286 4.45 6.12 16.01
CA LEU A 286 4.67 5.27 14.84
C LEU A 286 6.16 4.96 14.62
N ASP A 287 7.04 5.91 14.89
CA ASP A 287 8.48 5.70 14.79
C ASP A 287 9.00 4.76 15.87
N LEU A 288 8.47 4.88 17.07
CA LEU A 288 8.79 4.00 18.18
C LEU A 288 8.27 2.57 17.94
N GLU A 289 7.04 2.45 17.40
CA GLU A 289 6.46 1.18 16.98
C GLU A 289 7.29 0.53 15.87
N ARG A 290 7.75 1.30 14.88
CA ARG A 290 8.64 0.82 13.82
C ARG A 290 9.95 0.24 14.38
N ARG A 291 10.58 0.93 15.33
CA ARG A 291 11.79 0.41 15.99
C ARG A 291 11.51 -0.90 16.68
N TYR A 292 10.44 -0.94 17.45
CA TYR A 292 10.04 -2.15 18.15
C TYR A 292 9.71 -3.30 17.17
N LEU A 293 9.08 -3.01 16.04
CA LEU A 293 8.81 -3.99 14.99
C LEU A 293 10.11 -4.62 14.45
N ILE A 294 11.14 -3.82 14.21
CA ILE A 294 12.46 -4.32 13.78
C ILE A 294 13.08 -5.23 14.84
N GLU A 295 13.08 -4.81 16.10
CA GLU A 295 13.57 -5.59 17.24
C GLU A 295 12.82 -6.89 17.43
N ALA A 296 11.49 -6.84 17.35
CA ALA A 296 10.61 -8.01 17.49
C ALA A 296 10.76 -9.01 16.35
N LEU A 297 10.99 -8.56 15.12
CA LEU A 297 11.32 -9.41 13.97
C LEU A 297 12.69 -10.08 14.18
N ALA A 298 13.72 -9.31 14.53
CA ALA A 298 15.06 -9.84 14.77
C ALA A 298 15.07 -10.87 15.91
N ALA A 299 14.32 -10.63 17.00
CA ALA A 299 14.18 -11.55 18.12
C ALA A 299 13.52 -12.90 17.71
N ARG A 300 12.73 -12.92 16.62
CA ARG A 300 12.13 -14.13 16.04
C ARG A 300 13.06 -14.84 15.05
N GLY A 301 14.33 -14.40 14.93
CA GLY A 301 15.35 -15.05 14.12
C GLY A 301 15.13 -14.95 12.62
N VAL A 302 14.48 -13.88 12.15
CA VAL A 302 14.32 -13.59 10.72
C VAL A 302 15.31 -12.52 10.25
N GLU A 303 15.61 -12.54 8.98
CA GLU A 303 16.47 -11.53 8.35
C GLU A 303 15.72 -10.21 8.21
N VAL A 304 16.25 -9.13 8.76
CA VAL A 304 15.64 -7.80 8.73
C VAL A 304 16.58 -6.78 8.13
N VAL A 305 16.08 -5.98 7.21
CA VAL A 305 16.79 -4.85 6.61
C VAL A 305 16.07 -3.56 7.00
N ASP A 306 16.70 -2.74 7.82
CA ASP A 306 16.23 -1.39 8.10
C ASP A 306 16.63 -0.45 6.97
N MET A 307 15.64 0.11 6.26
CA MET A 307 15.88 1.00 5.13
C MET A 307 16.29 2.43 5.54
N GLN A 308 16.02 2.83 6.79
CA GLN A 308 16.29 4.18 7.28
C GLN A 308 17.74 4.66 7.06
N PRO A 309 18.77 3.87 7.39
CA PRO A 309 20.16 4.29 7.17
C PRO A 309 20.49 4.55 5.70
N ALA A 310 20.01 3.69 4.80
CA ALA A 310 20.26 3.83 3.36
C ALA A 310 19.59 5.09 2.78
N PHE A 311 18.34 5.36 3.17
CA PHE A 311 17.62 6.55 2.72
C PHE A 311 18.26 7.85 3.24
N VAL A 312 18.62 7.90 4.53
CA VAL A 312 19.30 9.07 5.11
C VAL A 312 20.65 9.32 4.45
N ALA A 313 21.44 8.27 4.24
CA ALA A 313 22.73 8.41 3.59
C ALA A 313 22.61 8.93 2.15
N ASP A 314 21.63 8.45 1.40
CA ASP A 314 21.38 8.91 0.04
C ASP A 314 20.87 10.35 0.01
N ALA A 315 19.90 10.69 0.82
CA ALA A 315 19.35 12.05 0.91
C ALA A 315 20.44 13.07 1.30
N THR A 316 21.31 12.72 2.27
CA THR A 316 22.42 13.57 2.69
C THR A 316 23.44 13.78 1.58
N ARG A 317 23.75 12.73 0.81
CA ARG A 317 24.75 12.78 -0.25
C ARG A 317 24.24 13.51 -1.50
N SER A 318 22.97 13.28 -1.88
CA SER A 318 22.44 13.72 -3.17
C SER A 318 21.58 14.99 -3.09
N GLY A 319 20.92 15.23 -1.97
CA GLY A 319 19.89 16.27 -1.83
C GLY A 319 18.64 16.03 -2.67
N LEU A 320 18.50 14.85 -3.32
CA LEU A 320 17.39 14.54 -4.20
C LEU A 320 16.25 13.83 -3.42
N SER A 321 15.01 14.11 -3.84
CA SER A 321 13.84 13.39 -3.30
C SER A 321 13.87 11.92 -3.68
N LEU A 322 13.43 11.09 -2.74
CA LEU A 322 13.15 9.67 -2.95
C LEU A 322 11.66 9.40 -3.16
N GLU A 323 10.83 10.44 -3.16
CA GLU A 323 9.38 10.36 -3.35
C GLU A 323 8.99 10.79 -4.78
N VAL A 324 7.88 10.25 -5.28
CA VAL A 324 7.30 10.62 -6.59
C VAL A 324 6.87 12.09 -6.57
N GLY A 325 6.21 12.55 -5.48
CA GLY A 325 5.68 13.92 -5.31
C GLY A 325 4.86 14.44 -6.49
N PRO A 326 4.31 15.64 -6.41
CA PRO A 326 3.98 16.40 -5.19
C PRO A 326 2.74 15.83 -4.46
N TYR A 327 1.92 14.99 -5.12
CA TYR A 327 0.68 14.41 -4.58
C TYR A 327 0.84 12.98 -4.09
N ASP A 328 2.02 12.37 -4.34
CA ASP A 328 2.31 10.98 -4.05
C ASP A 328 3.61 10.86 -3.27
N ARG A 329 3.54 10.27 -2.08
CA ARG A 329 4.67 10.08 -1.17
C ARG A 329 5.31 8.70 -1.28
N HIS A 330 4.84 7.86 -2.19
CA HIS A 330 5.52 6.60 -2.48
C HIS A 330 6.92 6.85 -3.04
N LEU A 331 7.76 5.85 -2.94
CA LEU A 331 9.10 5.91 -3.47
C LEU A 331 9.10 6.08 -4.99
N ASN A 332 9.93 6.97 -5.48
CA ASN A 332 10.25 7.06 -6.89
C ASN A 332 11.23 5.94 -7.30
N GLU A 333 11.56 5.87 -8.59
CA GLU A 333 12.51 4.90 -9.14
C GLU A 333 13.80 4.78 -8.31
N ARG A 334 14.38 5.93 -7.91
CA ARG A 334 15.61 5.99 -7.11
C ARG A 334 15.44 5.38 -5.73
N GLY A 335 14.34 5.70 -5.04
CA GLY A 335 14.04 5.15 -3.73
C GLY A 335 13.81 3.65 -3.77
N VAL A 336 13.09 3.18 -4.80
CA VAL A 336 12.90 1.74 -5.04
C VAL A 336 14.23 1.05 -5.34
N ARG A 337 15.09 1.66 -6.16
CA ARG A 337 16.42 1.11 -6.47
C ARG A 337 17.26 0.92 -5.21
N LEU A 338 17.29 1.90 -4.32
CA LEU A 338 17.98 1.77 -3.04
C LEU A 338 17.44 0.61 -2.21
N ALA A 339 16.12 0.46 -2.13
CA ALA A 339 15.50 -0.63 -1.38
C ALA A 339 15.86 -1.99 -1.96
N MET A 340 15.79 -2.14 -3.28
CA MET A 340 16.11 -3.40 -3.96
C MET A 340 17.59 -3.74 -3.90
N GLN A 341 18.48 -2.76 -3.90
CA GLN A 341 19.91 -2.96 -3.67
C GLN A 341 20.18 -3.50 -2.27
N GLN A 342 19.51 -2.99 -1.23
CA GLN A 342 19.65 -3.49 0.13
C GLN A 342 19.07 -4.93 0.24
N ALA A 343 17.92 -5.20 -0.38
CA ALA A 343 17.34 -6.55 -0.43
C ALA A 343 18.30 -7.54 -1.12
N ALA A 344 18.85 -7.17 -2.27
CA ALA A 344 19.79 -8.01 -3.01
C ALA A 344 21.12 -8.19 -2.26
N ALA A 345 21.61 -7.15 -1.60
CA ALA A 345 22.81 -7.25 -0.75
C ALA A 345 22.61 -8.22 0.42
N GLN A 346 21.44 -8.16 1.07
CA GLN A 346 21.08 -9.11 2.11
C GLN A 346 20.93 -10.53 1.54
N TRP A 347 20.34 -10.66 0.34
CA TRP A 347 20.15 -11.95 -0.33
C TRP A 347 21.48 -12.66 -0.64
N ARG A 348 22.53 -11.93 -0.95
CA ARG A 348 23.87 -12.46 -1.30
C ARG A 348 24.72 -12.88 -0.09
N ARG A 349 24.31 -12.56 1.14
CA ARG A 349 24.94 -13.00 2.40
C ARG A 349 24.53 -14.43 2.75
#